data_7bf442e28d62b0e62d753ac5b486dc8f
#
_entry.id   7bf442e28d62b0e62d753ac5b486dc8f
#
_cell.length_a   1.000
_cell.length_b   1.000
_cell.length_c   1.000
_cell.angle_alpha   90.00
_cell.angle_beta   90.00
_cell.angle_gamma   90.00
#
_symmetry.space_group_name_H-M   'P 1'
#
loop_
_entity.id
_entity.type
_entity.pdbx_description
1 polymer ?
#
loop_
_entity_poly.entity_id
_entity_poly.type
_entity_poly.pdbx_seq_one_letter_code
_entity_poly.pdbx_strand_id
1 'polypeptide(L)'
;MEFIVEDNCYNIAAVEAVTPYIRPFLDRILTAQNISSLDYFVVADSAEESYLEAVNKYASLVGTNTYITQDGVYYTAGKSLDGIDKNGKLHQAIVIKSSIWVCAAYEYLGSQGLLKDGIAKQMNTPPFMSLVLILHEIGHAIDNERQYGICGMVNTKALYDLKYEYDEYVKNTALSLWGEYFAESCAYRVIRILTNDAGGKESELEKCICTYSFGTGSNALLERVYRILYLFAIKIAYIHQSSDFSSGFDYSQYEKDDFLCLYIPILARAESAIINLYRSYPRWESYEQLNELSNIFKDFVTFEYNRQK
;
A
#
# COMPACT_ATOMS: atom_id res chain seq x y z
N MET A 1 -19.83 0.41 8.90
CA MET A 1 -18.77 1.44 8.72
C MET A 1 -19.32 2.80 9.07
N GLU A 2 -18.66 3.50 9.97
CA GLU A 2 -18.92 4.90 10.33
C GLU A 2 -17.95 5.80 9.54
N PHE A 3 -18.48 6.83 8.86
CA PHE A 3 -17.67 7.84 8.18
C PHE A 3 -17.57 9.07 9.09
N ILE A 4 -16.36 9.47 9.44
CA ILE A 4 -16.06 10.52 10.42
C ILE A 4 -15.17 11.58 9.76
N VAL A 5 -15.51 12.84 9.94
CA VAL A 5 -14.61 13.97 9.74
C VAL A 5 -14.28 14.51 11.12
N GLU A 6 -12.99 14.52 11.49
CA GLU A 6 -12.55 15.02 12.80
C GLU A 6 -12.78 16.54 12.89
N ASP A 7 -13.34 17.00 14.01
CA ASP A 7 -13.73 18.41 14.21
C ASP A 7 -12.55 19.39 14.18
N ASN A 8 -11.32 18.88 14.42
CA ASN A 8 -10.10 19.69 14.42
C ASN A 8 -9.46 19.89 13.04
N CYS A 9 -10.11 19.43 11.97
CA CYS A 9 -9.59 19.63 10.62
C CYS A 9 -9.56 21.12 10.26
N TYR A 10 -8.37 21.66 10.00
CA TYR A 10 -8.18 23.07 9.64
C TYR A 10 -9.01 23.50 8.40
N ASN A 11 -9.21 22.58 7.45
CA ASN A 11 -9.95 22.79 6.21
C ASN A 11 -11.32 22.09 6.17
N ILE A 12 -11.98 21.97 7.32
CA ILE A 12 -13.24 21.20 7.48
C ILE A 12 -14.31 21.62 6.46
N ALA A 13 -14.47 22.91 6.20
CA ALA A 13 -15.43 23.41 5.21
C ALA A 13 -15.15 22.90 3.79
N ALA A 14 -13.87 22.76 3.40
CA ALA A 14 -13.50 22.19 2.11
C ALA A 14 -13.77 20.67 2.06
N VAL A 15 -13.48 19.97 3.17
CA VAL A 15 -13.78 18.53 3.31
C VAL A 15 -15.29 18.29 3.20
N GLU A 16 -16.10 19.04 3.92
CA GLU A 16 -17.58 18.95 3.89
C GLU A 16 -18.13 19.24 2.50
N ALA A 17 -17.58 20.26 1.80
CA ALA A 17 -18.03 20.62 0.48
C ALA A 17 -17.78 19.53 -0.59
N VAL A 18 -16.69 18.77 -0.48
CA VAL A 18 -16.34 17.73 -1.47
C VAL A 18 -16.84 16.33 -1.12
N THR A 19 -17.09 16.06 0.17
CA THR A 19 -17.52 14.74 0.67
C THR A 19 -18.76 14.17 -0.05
N PRO A 20 -19.82 14.96 -0.34
CA PRO A 20 -20.99 14.46 -1.07
C PRO A 20 -20.71 13.89 -2.45
N TYR A 21 -19.58 14.24 -3.05
CA TYR A 21 -19.20 13.78 -4.39
C TYR A 21 -18.35 12.51 -4.36
N ILE A 22 -17.32 12.46 -3.51
CA ILE A 22 -16.37 11.34 -3.48
C ILE A 22 -16.89 10.16 -2.64
N ARG A 23 -17.55 10.42 -1.52
CA ARG A 23 -18.02 9.38 -0.60
C ARG A 23 -18.93 8.34 -1.27
N PRO A 24 -19.97 8.69 -2.07
CA PRO A 24 -20.80 7.69 -2.73
C PRO A 24 -20.04 6.80 -3.71
N PHE A 25 -18.95 7.30 -4.30
CA PHE A 25 -18.06 6.50 -5.13
C PHE A 25 -17.30 5.46 -4.30
N LEU A 26 -16.70 5.87 -3.18
CA LEU A 26 -15.99 4.96 -2.29
C LEU A 26 -16.92 3.94 -1.63
N ASP A 27 -18.11 4.36 -1.18
CA ASP A 27 -19.14 3.48 -0.61
C ASP A 27 -19.54 2.36 -1.58
N ARG A 28 -19.61 2.64 -2.89
CA ARG A 28 -19.86 1.61 -3.92
C ARG A 28 -18.73 0.60 -4.00
N ILE A 29 -17.47 1.04 -3.92
CA ILE A 29 -16.31 0.14 -3.94
C ILE A 29 -16.33 -0.76 -2.70
N LEU A 30 -16.48 -0.18 -1.52
CA LEU A 30 -16.51 -0.90 -0.25
C LEU A 30 -17.66 -1.92 -0.20
N THR A 31 -18.84 -1.54 -0.66
CA THR A 31 -20.00 -2.43 -0.74
C THR A 31 -19.78 -3.57 -1.73
N ALA A 32 -19.22 -3.28 -2.91
CA ALA A 32 -18.94 -4.29 -3.93
C ALA A 32 -17.90 -5.33 -3.47
N GLN A 33 -16.98 -4.94 -2.57
CA GLN A 33 -15.97 -5.83 -2.00
C GLN A 33 -16.43 -6.56 -0.72
N ASN A 34 -17.65 -6.24 -0.21
CA ASN A 34 -18.25 -6.86 0.97
C ASN A 34 -17.30 -6.84 2.21
N ILE A 35 -16.70 -5.66 2.49
CA ILE A 35 -15.83 -5.48 3.63
C ILE A 35 -16.72 -5.26 4.87
N SER A 36 -16.83 -6.27 5.71
CA SER A 36 -17.70 -6.24 6.89
C SER A 36 -16.99 -5.77 8.16
N SER A 37 -15.67 -5.85 8.19
CA SER A 37 -14.83 -5.52 9.33
C SER A 37 -14.36 -4.06 9.36
N LEU A 38 -14.62 -3.26 8.33
CA LEU A 38 -14.29 -1.85 8.32
C LEU A 38 -15.28 -1.06 9.18
N ASP A 39 -14.89 -0.74 10.40
CA ASP A 39 -15.73 -0.02 11.34
C ASP A 39 -15.68 1.49 11.11
N TYR A 40 -14.50 2.04 10.80
CA TYR A 40 -14.28 3.48 10.68
C TYR A 40 -13.58 3.85 9.37
N PHE A 41 -14.11 4.89 8.69
CA PHE A 41 -13.42 5.62 7.65
C PHE A 41 -13.32 7.08 8.09
N VAL A 42 -12.11 7.57 8.31
CA VAL A 42 -11.83 8.82 9.02
C VAL A 42 -11.08 9.78 8.12
N VAL A 43 -11.56 11.02 8.04
CA VAL A 43 -10.83 12.15 7.50
C VAL A 43 -10.31 12.98 8.66
N ALA A 44 -8.99 12.99 8.85
CA ALA A 44 -8.33 13.68 9.94
C ALA A 44 -7.55 14.90 9.44
N ASP A 45 -7.18 15.81 10.35
CA ASP A 45 -6.37 16.96 9.99
C ASP A 45 -5.04 16.53 9.34
N SER A 46 -4.54 17.38 8.43
CA SER A 46 -3.27 17.12 7.72
C SER A 46 -2.03 17.54 8.51
N ALA A 47 -2.19 18.28 9.61
CA ALA A 47 -1.10 18.61 10.51
C ALA A 47 -0.57 17.34 11.17
N GLU A 48 0.76 17.17 11.22
CA GLU A 48 1.41 15.92 11.60
C GLU A 48 0.98 15.41 12.98
N GLU A 49 0.94 16.32 13.98
CA GLU A 49 0.55 15.96 15.35
C GLU A 49 -0.92 15.54 15.44
N SER A 50 -1.83 16.32 14.84
CA SER A 50 -3.26 16.01 14.83
C SER A 50 -3.56 14.71 14.09
N TYR A 51 -2.84 14.47 12.98
CA TYR A 51 -2.95 13.21 12.22
C TYR A 51 -2.47 12.02 13.03
N LEU A 52 -1.34 12.14 13.73
CA LEU A 52 -0.82 11.09 14.61
C LEU A 52 -1.79 10.78 15.77
N GLU A 53 -2.39 11.81 16.38
CA GLU A 53 -3.40 11.64 17.41
C GLU A 53 -4.61 10.86 16.88
N ALA A 54 -5.11 11.20 15.70
CA ALA A 54 -6.21 10.49 15.06
C ALA A 54 -5.84 9.03 14.78
N VAL A 55 -4.68 8.76 14.19
CA VAL A 55 -4.20 7.38 13.92
C VAL A 55 -4.12 6.57 15.21
N ASN A 56 -3.55 7.12 16.29
CA ASN A 56 -3.47 6.43 17.59
C ASN A 56 -4.84 6.17 18.22
N LYS A 57 -5.76 7.14 18.13
CA LYS A 57 -7.14 7.01 18.61
C LYS A 57 -7.84 5.82 17.92
N TYR A 58 -7.81 5.76 16.60
CA TYR A 58 -8.50 4.70 15.86
C TYR A 58 -7.75 3.36 15.92
N ALA A 59 -6.43 3.36 16.03
CA ALA A 59 -5.66 2.15 16.34
C ALA A 59 -6.10 1.52 17.65
N SER A 60 -6.29 2.32 18.69
CA SER A 60 -6.80 1.85 19.98
C SER A 60 -8.23 1.33 19.88
N LEU A 61 -9.11 1.98 19.10
CA LEU A 61 -10.51 1.58 18.93
C LEU A 61 -10.65 0.23 18.20
N VAL A 62 -9.84 -0.03 17.18
CA VAL A 62 -9.84 -1.32 16.47
C VAL A 62 -9.01 -2.39 17.18
N GLY A 63 -8.27 -2.03 18.23
CA GLY A 63 -7.46 -2.96 19.00
C GLY A 63 -6.20 -3.42 18.25
N THR A 64 -5.62 -2.54 17.43
CA THR A 64 -4.39 -2.88 16.71
C THR A 64 -3.24 -3.17 17.66
N ASN A 65 -2.48 -4.22 17.35
CA ASN A 65 -1.23 -4.56 18.04
C ASN A 65 0.00 -4.00 17.32
N THR A 66 -0.21 -3.31 16.20
CA THR A 66 0.87 -2.70 15.43
C THR A 66 1.43 -1.49 16.15
N TYR A 67 2.75 -1.47 16.37
CA TYR A 67 3.42 -0.28 16.90
C TYR A 67 3.43 0.82 15.84
N ILE A 68 2.75 1.93 16.14
CA ILE A 68 2.69 3.08 15.24
C ILE A 68 3.82 4.02 15.63
N THR A 69 4.85 4.11 14.78
CA THR A 69 5.95 5.04 14.97
C THR A 69 5.56 6.43 14.49
N GLN A 70 6.04 7.46 15.19
CA GLN A 70 5.86 8.85 14.78
C GLN A 70 6.36 9.09 13.36
N ASP A 71 7.57 8.62 13.04
CA ASP A 71 8.16 8.72 11.70
C ASP A 71 7.33 7.98 10.64
N GLY A 72 6.78 6.82 10.98
CA GLY A 72 5.93 6.03 10.07
C GLY A 72 4.61 6.72 9.71
N VAL A 73 4.12 7.63 10.56
CA VAL A 73 2.87 8.37 10.34
C VAL A 73 3.10 9.71 9.63
N TYR A 74 4.20 10.39 9.90
CA TYR A 74 4.45 11.71 9.33
C TYR A 74 4.55 11.71 7.80
N TYR A 75 5.11 10.64 7.23
CA TYR A 75 5.31 10.52 5.78
C TYR A 75 4.16 9.84 5.05
N THR A 76 3.10 9.40 5.75
CA THR A 76 1.95 8.74 5.11
C THR A 76 0.84 9.73 4.80
N ALA A 77 0.16 9.51 3.69
CA ALA A 77 -1.01 10.26 3.27
C ALA A 77 -2.32 9.67 3.83
N GLY A 78 -2.28 8.39 4.14
CA GLY A 78 -3.32 7.59 4.74
C GLY A 78 -2.73 6.46 5.56
N LYS A 79 -3.57 5.79 6.35
CA LYS A 79 -3.20 4.62 7.14
C LYS A 79 -4.37 3.68 7.28
N SER A 80 -4.19 2.44 6.83
CA SER A 80 -5.07 1.32 7.18
C SER A 80 -4.61 0.73 8.51
N LEU A 81 -5.58 0.47 9.38
CA LEU A 81 -5.41 -0.06 10.73
C LEU A 81 -6.29 -1.28 10.88
N ASP A 82 -5.76 -2.33 11.49
CA ASP A 82 -6.48 -3.57 11.76
C ASP A 82 -6.17 -4.11 13.14
N GLY A 83 -7.11 -4.85 13.70
CA GLY A 83 -6.95 -5.53 14.97
C GLY A 83 -7.98 -6.63 15.15
N ILE A 84 -7.69 -7.52 16.07
CA ILE A 84 -8.58 -8.64 16.41
C ILE A 84 -9.03 -8.48 17.87
N ASP A 85 -10.33 -8.45 18.08
CA ASP A 85 -10.89 -8.34 19.43
C ASP A 85 -10.74 -9.65 20.22
N LYS A 86 -11.08 -9.63 21.51
CA LYS A 86 -11.02 -10.80 22.41
C LYS A 86 -11.91 -11.97 21.98
N ASN A 87 -12.85 -11.74 21.08
CA ASN A 87 -13.73 -12.77 20.52
C ASN A 87 -13.19 -13.30 19.18
N GLY A 88 -12.04 -12.84 18.73
CA GLY A 88 -11.44 -13.21 17.47
C GLY A 88 -12.03 -12.50 16.25
N LYS A 89 -12.80 -11.42 16.44
CA LYS A 89 -13.39 -10.67 15.32
C LYS A 89 -12.42 -9.60 14.81
N LEU A 90 -12.27 -9.53 13.50
CA LEU A 90 -11.50 -8.48 12.82
C LEU A 90 -12.24 -7.14 12.90
N HIS A 91 -11.51 -6.09 13.23
CA HIS A 91 -11.91 -4.69 13.21
C HIS A 91 -10.91 -3.89 12.40
N GLN A 92 -11.38 -2.95 11.59
CA GLN A 92 -10.51 -2.14 10.75
C GLN A 92 -10.90 -0.67 10.77
N ALA A 93 -9.90 0.20 10.58
CA ALA A 93 -10.10 1.63 10.34
C ALA A 93 -9.18 2.10 9.20
N ILE A 94 -9.66 3.08 8.43
CA ILE A 94 -8.85 3.82 7.46
C ILE A 94 -8.83 5.27 7.92
N VAL A 95 -7.64 5.85 8.11
CA VAL A 95 -7.46 7.26 8.48
C VAL A 95 -6.74 7.98 7.35
N ILE A 96 -7.36 9.00 6.77
CA ILE A 96 -6.85 9.76 5.61
C ILE A 96 -6.63 11.22 6.00
N LYS A 97 -5.53 11.82 5.57
CA LYS A 97 -5.30 13.26 5.73
C LYS A 97 -6.34 14.07 4.94
N SER A 98 -6.88 15.12 5.53
CA SER A 98 -7.91 15.97 4.92
C SER A 98 -7.47 16.61 3.59
N SER A 99 -6.20 16.97 3.45
CA SER A 99 -5.64 17.47 2.18
C SER A 99 -5.72 16.43 1.07
N ILE A 100 -5.42 15.16 1.39
CA ILE A 100 -5.52 14.04 0.44
C ILE A 100 -6.97 13.79 0.05
N TRP A 101 -7.89 13.84 1.04
CA TRP A 101 -9.32 13.69 0.78
C TRP A 101 -9.85 14.73 -0.21
N VAL A 102 -9.52 16.02 0.02
CA VAL A 102 -9.93 17.12 -0.85
C VAL A 102 -9.32 16.97 -2.26
N CYS A 103 -8.02 16.67 -2.36
CA CYS A 103 -7.36 16.46 -3.66
C CYS A 103 -7.98 15.28 -4.42
N ALA A 104 -8.20 14.15 -3.75
CA ALA A 104 -8.81 12.97 -4.36
C ALA A 104 -10.23 13.24 -4.88
N ALA A 105 -11.02 14.05 -4.16
CA ALA A 105 -12.33 14.46 -4.60
C ALA A 105 -12.27 15.30 -5.89
N TYR A 106 -11.32 16.21 -6.00
CA TYR A 106 -11.10 16.98 -7.23
C TYR A 106 -10.60 16.11 -8.38
N GLU A 107 -9.70 15.17 -8.12
CA GLU A 107 -9.25 14.19 -9.12
C GLU A 107 -10.44 13.36 -9.64
N TYR A 108 -11.30 12.87 -8.74
CA TYR A 108 -12.52 12.15 -9.11
C TYR A 108 -13.48 13.02 -9.93
N LEU A 109 -13.79 14.24 -9.48
CA LEU A 109 -14.66 15.17 -10.21
C LEU A 109 -14.08 15.53 -11.60
N GLY A 110 -12.77 15.67 -11.71
CA GLY A 110 -12.08 15.87 -12.98
C GLY A 110 -12.28 14.69 -13.93
N SER A 111 -12.16 13.45 -13.44
CA SER A 111 -12.42 12.24 -14.23
C SER A 111 -13.85 12.13 -14.74
N GLN A 112 -14.81 12.74 -14.03
CA GLN A 112 -16.21 12.79 -14.42
C GLN A 112 -16.56 13.98 -15.31
N GLY A 113 -15.56 14.84 -15.67
CA GLY A 113 -15.81 16.04 -16.45
C GLY A 113 -16.60 17.13 -15.71
N LEU A 114 -16.66 17.06 -14.38
CA LEU A 114 -17.47 17.97 -13.57
C LEU A 114 -16.69 19.20 -13.08
N LEU A 115 -15.39 19.26 -13.32
CA LEU A 115 -14.56 20.44 -13.01
C LEU A 115 -14.55 21.44 -14.15
N LYS A 116 -14.67 22.75 -13.81
CA LYS A 116 -14.44 23.83 -14.77
C LYS A 116 -12.96 23.88 -15.17
N ASP A 117 -12.68 24.13 -16.45
CA ASP A 117 -11.33 24.08 -17.08
C ASP A 117 -10.23 24.85 -16.31
N GLY A 118 -10.58 25.88 -15.52
CA GLY A 118 -9.62 26.66 -14.74
C GLY A 118 -9.08 25.95 -13.50
N ILE A 119 -9.86 25.07 -12.88
CA ILE A 119 -9.47 24.37 -11.63
C ILE A 119 -8.59 23.17 -11.96
N ALA A 120 -8.92 22.42 -13.00
CA ALA A 120 -8.12 21.26 -13.43
C ALA A 120 -6.68 21.64 -13.81
N LYS A 121 -6.47 22.86 -14.36
CA LYS A 121 -5.13 23.36 -14.73
C LYS A 121 -4.30 23.88 -13.55
N GLN A 122 -4.91 24.17 -12.41
CA GLN A 122 -4.20 24.68 -11.22
C GLN A 122 -3.68 23.54 -10.32
N MET A 123 -4.15 22.31 -10.53
CA MET A 123 -3.66 21.16 -9.80
C MET A 123 -2.35 20.67 -10.42
N ASN A 124 -1.23 21.21 -9.94
CA ASN A 124 0.14 20.80 -10.29
C ASN A 124 0.53 19.38 -9.81
N THR A 125 -0.43 18.57 -9.41
CA THR A 125 -0.20 17.19 -8.97
C THR A 125 -0.29 16.22 -10.15
N PRO A 126 0.54 15.19 -10.21
CA PRO A 126 0.33 14.08 -11.15
C PRO A 126 -1.12 13.59 -11.06
N PRO A 127 -1.78 13.29 -12.19
CA PRO A 127 -3.19 12.91 -12.17
C PRO A 127 -3.40 11.68 -11.28
N PHE A 128 -4.41 11.75 -10.42
CA PHE A 128 -4.91 10.66 -9.57
C PHE A 128 -4.04 10.20 -8.40
N MET A 129 -2.96 10.92 -8.03
CA MET A 129 -2.11 10.51 -6.91
C MET A 129 -2.84 10.40 -5.58
N SER A 130 -3.72 11.36 -5.25
CA SER A 130 -4.45 11.36 -3.99
C SER A 130 -5.55 10.30 -3.98
N LEU A 131 -6.21 10.09 -5.11
CA LEU A 131 -7.22 9.04 -5.25
C LEU A 131 -6.58 7.66 -5.20
N VAL A 132 -5.41 7.45 -5.84
CA VAL A 132 -4.63 6.22 -5.73
C VAL A 132 -4.31 5.91 -4.28
N LEU A 133 -3.86 6.90 -3.49
CA LEU A 133 -3.53 6.71 -2.07
C LEU A 133 -4.75 6.24 -1.25
N ILE A 134 -5.93 6.83 -1.44
CA ILE A 134 -7.15 6.39 -0.76
C ILE A 134 -7.54 4.97 -1.18
N LEU A 135 -7.47 4.68 -2.46
CA LEU A 135 -7.80 3.36 -3.01
C LEU A 135 -6.79 2.29 -2.57
N HIS A 136 -5.53 2.66 -2.35
CA HIS A 136 -4.49 1.81 -1.80
C HIS A 136 -4.84 1.40 -0.35
N GLU A 137 -5.20 2.34 0.51
CA GLU A 137 -5.62 2.02 1.89
C GLU A 137 -6.88 1.14 1.93
N ILE A 138 -7.82 1.37 1.01
CA ILE A 138 -8.98 0.49 0.83
C ILE A 138 -8.52 -0.90 0.36
N GLY A 139 -7.51 -0.98 -0.50
CA GLY A 139 -6.90 -2.23 -0.93
C GLY A 139 -6.37 -3.06 0.24
N HIS A 140 -5.68 -2.44 1.19
CA HIS A 140 -5.26 -3.11 2.44
C HIS A 140 -6.46 -3.64 3.24
N ALA A 141 -7.51 -2.85 3.40
CA ALA A 141 -8.70 -3.30 4.12
C ALA A 141 -9.40 -4.50 3.43
N ILE A 142 -9.40 -4.54 2.09
CA ILE A 142 -9.89 -5.68 1.31
C ILE A 142 -9.01 -6.91 1.54
N ASP A 143 -7.69 -6.73 1.50
CA ASP A 143 -6.75 -7.82 1.69
C ASP A 143 -6.85 -8.42 3.10
N ASN A 144 -6.88 -7.58 4.12
CA ASN A 144 -7.05 -8.00 5.52
C ASN A 144 -8.34 -8.79 5.73
N GLU A 145 -9.48 -8.32 5.20
CA GLU A 145 -10.76 -9.04 5.27
C GLU A 145 -10.66 -10.44 4.67
N ARG A 146 -10.03 -10.55 3.50
CA ARG A 146 -9.86 -11.82 2.79
C ARG A 146 -8.87 -12.76 3.50
N GLN A 147 -7.75 -12.24 3.96
CA GLN A 147 -6.75 -13.01 4.70
C GLN A 147 -7.32 -13.53 6.02
N TYR A 148 -8.09 -12.70 6.73
CA TYR A 148 -8.79 -13.10 7.95
C TYR A 148 -9.75 -14.26 7.68
N GLY A 149 -10.53 -14.18 6.60
CA GLY A 149 -11.45 -15.25 6.17
C GLY A 149 -10.74 -16.54 5.78
N ILE A 150 -9.52 -16.46 5.24
CA ILE A 150 -8.74 -17.61 4.80
C ILE A 150 -7.98 -18.26 5.97
N CYS A 151 -7.22 -17.47 6.69
CA CYS A 151 -6.24 -17.94 7.66
C CYS A 151 -6.64 -17.71 9.12
N GLY A 152 -7.77 -17.05 9.37
CA GLY A 152 -8.24 -16.70 10.72
C GLY A 152 -7.32 -15.72 11.45
N MET A 153 -6.36 -15.14 10.76
CA MET A 153 -5.38 -14.21 11.32
C MET A 153 -5.11 -13.05 10.38
N VAL A 154 -5.08 -11.86 10.94
CA VAL A 154 -4.51 -10.68 10.30
C VAL A 154 -3.12 -10.48 10.88
N ASN A 155 -2.15 -10.16 10.04
CA ASN A 155 -0.81 -9.84 10.54
C ASN A 155 -0.78 -8.43 11.11
N THR A 156 -1.00 -8.35 12.42
CA THR A 156 -0.98 -7.08 13.17
C THR A 156 0.38 -6.76 13.77
N LYS A 157 1.39 -7.61 13.51
CA LYS A 157 2.73 -7.43 14.08
C LYS A 157 3.54 -6.48 13.21
N ALA A 158 4.14 -5.47 13.83
CA ALA A 158 5.02 -4.55 13.15
C ALA A 158 6.24 -5.27 12.57
N LEU A 159 6.54 -5.01 11.28
CA LEU A 159 7.73 -5.50 10.58
C LEU A 159 9.06 -5.15 11.28
N TYR A 160 9.02 -4.14 12.13
CA TYR A 160 10.21 -3.55 12.76
C TYR A 160 10.47 -4.02 14.19
N ASP A 161 9.64 -4.92 14.74
CA ASP A 161 9.93 -5.46 16.06
C ASP A 161 10.98 -6.58 15.98
N LEU A 162 12.24 -6.21 16.10
CA LEU A 162 13.42 -7.07 16.00
C LEU A 162 13.54 -8.14 17.10
N LYS A 163 12.54 -8.30 17.97
CA LYS A 163 12.48 -9.39 18.94
C LYS A 163 12.05 -10.71 18.33
N TYR A 164 11.62 -10.71 17.05
CA TYR A 164 11.21 -11.92 16.36
C TYR A 164 12.41 -12.72 15.87
N GLU A 165 12.23 -14.04 15.85
CA GLU A 165 13.14 -14.93 15.14
C GLU A 165 13.20 -14.56 13.66
N TYR A 166 14.37 -14.74 13.03
CA TYR A 166 14.60 -14.36 11.63
C TYR A 166 13.56 -14.94 10.66
N ASP A 167 13.13 -16.19 10.87
CA ASP A 167 12.13 -16.81 10.00
C ASP A 167 10.74 -16.16 10.13
N GLU A 168 10.36 -15.70 11.31
CA GLU A 168 9.11 -14.95 11.52
C GLU A 168 9.18 -13.58 10.83
N TYR A 169 10.31 -12.89 10.95
CA TYR A 169 10.55 -11.63 10.24
C TYR A 169 10.42 -11.82 8.73
N VAL A 170 11.03 -12.86 8.14
CA VAL A 170 10.96 -13.15 6.71
C VAL A 170 9.53 -13.42 6.24
N LYS A 171 8.74 -14.18 7.01
CA LYS A 171 7.33 -14.46 6.70
C LYS A 171 6.49 -13.18 6.72
N ASN A 172 6.68 -12.34 7.75
CA ASN A 172 6.00 -11.07 7.87
C ASN A 172 6.36 -10.12 6.74
N THR A 173 7.63 -10.12 6.31
CA THR A 173 8.10 -9.37 5.14
C THR A 173 7.41 -9.83 3.86
N ALA A 174 7.33 -11.13 3.62
CA ALA A 174 6.64 -11.66 2.44
C ALA A 174 5.15 -11.30 2.43
N LEU A 175 4.49 -11.35 3.59
CA LEU A 175 3.09 -10.95 3.73
C LEU A 175 2.91 -9.45 3.47
N SER A 176 3.80 -8.62 3.98
CA SER A 176 3.77 -7.18 3.71
C SER A 176 3.99 -6.87 2.23
N LEU A 177 4.97 -7.50 1.58
CA LEU A 177 5.20 -7.31 0.14
C LEU A 177 3.99 -7.72 -0.70
N TRP A 178 3.31 -8.79 -0.31
CA TRP A 178 2.05 -9.18 -0.95
C TRP A 178 0.96 -8.12 -0.72
N GLY A 179 0.76 -7.68 0.51
CA GLY A 179 -0.23 -6.66 0.88
C GLY A 179 -0.06 -5.37 0.09
N GLU A 180 1.18 -4.88 -0.04
CA GLU A 180 1.50 -3.69 -0.83
C GLU A 180 1.20 -3.88 -2.33
N TYR A 181 1.63 -5.02 -2.90
CA TYR A 181 1.30 -5.32 -4.30
C TYR A 181 -0.21 -5.40 -4.52
N PHE A 182 -0.94 -6.06 -3.61
CA PHE A 182 -2.38 -6.22 -3.74
C PHE A 182 -3.12 -4.89 -3.60
N ALA A 183 -2.76 -4.08 -2.60
CA ALA A 183 -3.35 -2.77 -2.37
C ALA A 183 -3.16 -1.84 -3.57
N GLU A 184 -1.94 -1.77 -4.09
CA GLU A 184 -1.61 -0.98 -5.27
C GLU A 184 -2.33 -1.50 -6.52
N SER A 185 -2.43 -2.82 -6.70
CA SER A 185 -3.20 -3.42 -7.79
C SER A 185 -4.68 -3.07 -7.73
N CYS A 186 -5.29 -3.04 -6.55
CA CYS A 186 -6.66 -2.59 -6.36
C CYS A 186 -6.85 -1.13 -6.77
N ALA A 187 -5.93 -0.25 -6.35
CA ALA A 187 -5.95 1.16 -6.69
C ALA A 187 -5.86 1.40 -8.21
N TYR A 188 -4.85 0.85 -8.86
CA TYR A 188 -4.66 1.04 -10.31
C TYR A 188 -5.77 0.42 -11.15
N ARG A 189 -6.34 -0.69 -10.73
CA ARG A 189 -7.51 -1.27 -11.41
C ARG A 189 -8.70 -0.31 -11.44
N VAL A 190 -8.97 0.39 -10.33
CA VAL A 190 -10.06 1.37 -10.26
C VAL A 190 -9.72 2.60 -11.10
N ILE A 191 -8.51 3.13 -11.01
CA ILE A 191 -8.07 4.29 -11.80
C ILE A 191 -8.17 4.00 -13.30
N ARG A 192 -7.75 2.82 -13.75
CA ARG A 192 -7.87 2.42 -15.16
C ARG A 192 -9.33 2.45 -15.64
N ILE A 193 -10.26 2.00 -14.81
CA ILE A 193 -11.69 2.04 -15.14
C ILE A 193 -12.21 3.48 -15.25
N LEU A 194 -11.70 4.39 -14.39
CA LEU A 194 -12.12 5.79 -14.39
C LEU A 194 -11.58 6.61 -15.56
N THR A 195 -10.37 6.29 -16.04
CA THR A 195 -9.61 7.17 -16.93
C THR A 195 -9.25 6.54 -18.27
N ASN A 196 -9.47 5.25 -18.44
CA ASN A 196 -8.91 4.42 -19.53
C ASN A 196 -7.36 4.47 -19.61
N ASP A 197 -6.70 5.05 -18.60
CA ASP A 197 -5.26 5.11 -18.45
C ASP A 197 -4.92 4.96 -16.97
N ALA A 198 -3.95 4.13 -16.63
CA ALA A 198 -3.59 3.91 -15.24
C ALA A 198 -2.71 5.03 -14.65
N GLY A 199 -2.20 5.96 -15.48
CA GLY A 199 -1.28 7.03 -15.05
C GLY A 199 0.02 6.44 -14.45
N GLY A 200 1.18 6.72 -14.99
CA GLY A 200 2.45 6.16 -14.49
C GLY A 200 2.99 6.95 -13.29
N LYS A 201 3.44 6.24 -12.25
CA LYS A 201 4.29 6.80 -11.22
C LYS A 201 5.74 6.52 -11.60
N GLU A 202 6.59 7.56 -11.72
CA GLU A 202 8.03 7.34 -11.87
C GLU A 202 8.52 6.50 -10.69
N SER A 203 9.18 5.39 -11.01
CA SER A 203 9.68 4.48 -9.99
C SER A 203 11.02 4.97 -9.46
N GLU A 204 11.16 4.96 -8.16
CA GLU A 204 12.46 5.16 -7.49
C GLU A 204 13.28 3.86 -7.41
N LEU A 205 12.83 2.79 -8.05
CA LEU A 205 13.44 1.46 -7.93
C LEU A 205 14.91 1.47 -8.35
N GLU A 206 15.22 1.99 -9.54
CA GLU A 206 16.57 2.07 -10.07
C GLU A 206 17.47 2.90 -9.17
N LYS A 207 16.96 4.04 -8.71
CA LYS A 207 17.65 4.91 -7.75
C LYS A 207 17.93 4.19 -6.43
N CYS A 208 16.95 3.45 -5.90
CA CYS A 208 17.11 2.67 -4.68
C CYS A 208 18.16 1.56 -4.84
N ILE A 209 18.15 0.85 -5.98
CA ILE A 209 19.15 -0.18 -6.29
C ILE A 209 20.55 0.43 -6.37
N CYS A 210 20.72 1.58 -7.04
CA CYS A 210 22.01 2.24 -7.25
C CYS A 210 22.54 2.98 -6.01
N THR A 211 21.72 3.27 -4.99
CA THR A 211 22.18 4.02 -3.81
C THR A 211 22.96 3.11 -2.87
N TYR A 212 24.25 3.42 -2.68
CA TYR A 212 25.20 2.61 -1.88
C TYR A 212 25.12 2.82 -0.37
N SER A 213 24.52 3.90 0.12
CA SER A 213 24.64 4.32 1.51
C SER A 213 23.39 4.02 2.34
N PHE A 214 23.18 2.76 2.68
CA PHE A 214 22.45 2.42 3.90
C PHE A 214 23.47 2.08 4.98
N GLY A 215 23.21 2.51 6.25
CA GLY A 215 24.12 2.39 7.36
C GLY A 215 24.74 0.99 7.53
N THR A 216 25.82 0.92 8.29
CA THR A 216 26.57 -0.32 8.56
C THR A 216 25.84 -1.13 9.63
N GLY A 217 25.14 -2.21 9.25
CA GLY A 217 24.52 -3.15 10.19
C GLY A 217 23.59 -4.14 9.50
N SER A 218 23.29 -5.26 10.16
CA SER A 218 22.39 -6.31 9.64
C SER A 218 20.98 -5.78 9.34
N ASN A 219 20.48 -4.85 10.15
CA ASN A 219 19.17 -4.24 9.98
C ASN A 219 19.10 -3.38 8.71
N ALA A 220 20.15 -2.61 8.43
CA ALA A 220 20.24 -1.79 7.23
C ALA A 220 20.20 -2.64 5.94
N LEU A 221 20.78 -3.84 5.97
CA LEU A 221 20.73 -4.78 4.86
C LEU A 221 19.32 -5.31 4.63
N LEU A 222 18.65 -5.72 5.70
CA LEU A 222 17.26 -6.24 5.62
C LEU A 222 16.30 -5.16 5.13
N GLU A 223 16.42 -3.94 5.65
CA GLU A 223 15.63 -2.80 5.23
C GLU A 223 15.85 -2.44 3.75
N ARG A 224 17.11 -2.47 3.29
CA ARG A 224 17.44 -2.25 1.89
C ARG A 224 16.75 -3.26 0.98
N VAL A 225 16.88 -4.56 1.29
CA VAL A 225 16.27 -5.63 0.49
C VAL A 225 14.76 -5.49 0.48
N TYR A 226 14.16 -5.23 1.64
CA TYR A 226 12.73 -4.96 1.74
C TYR A 226 12.32 -3.79 0.84
N ARG A 227 13.02 -2.66 0.91
CA ARG A 227 12.67 -1.47 0.14
C ARG A 227 12.79 -1.68 -1.37
N ILE A 228 13.79 -2.41 -1.84
CA ILE A 228 13.92 -2.74 -3.27
C ILE A 228 12.72 -3.59 -3.71
N LEU A 229 12.39 -4.65 -2.98
CA LEU A 229 11.25 -5.52 -3.30
C LEU A 229 9.91 -4.78 -3.19
N TYR A 230 9.75 -3.90 -2.21
CA TYR A 230 8.59 -3.03 -2.04
C TYR A 230 8.37 -2.13 -3.26
N LEU A 231 9.39 -1.39 -3.68
CA LEU A 231 9.31 -0.52 -4.86
C LEU A 231 9.07 -1.32 -6.14
N PHE A 232 9.65 -2.51 -6.23
CA PHE A 232 9.42 -3.42 -7.34
C PHE A 232 7.97 -3.92 -7.36
N ALA A 233 7.42 -4.34 -6.21
CA ALA A 233 6.03 -4.78 -6.09
C ALA A 233 5.03 -3.71 -6.54
N ILE A 234 5.22 -2.46 -6.11
CA ILE A 234 4.41 -1.31 -6.56
C ILE A 234 4.52 -1.11 -8.08
N LYS A 235 5.74 -1.15 -8.62
CA LYS A 235 5.97 -0.95 -10.06
C LYS A 235 5.30 -2.03 -10.90
N ILE A 236 5.42 -3.30 -10.53
CA ILE A 236 4.76 -4.38 -11.26
C ILE A 236 3.24 -4.38 -11.09
N ALA A 237 2.71 -3.94 -9.94
CA ALA A 237 1.27 -3.76 -9.76
C ALA A 237 0.69 -2.79 -10.79
N TYR A 238 1.36 -1.65 -10.99
CA TYR A 238 1.02 -0.69 -12.05
C TYR A 238 1.07 -1.32 -13.44
N ILE A 239 2.18 -2.00 -13.80
CA ILE A 239 2.37 -2.63 -15.12
C ILE A 239 1.29 -3.67 -15.38
N HIS A 240 1.05 -4.56 -14.42
CA HIS A 240 0.05 -5.62 -14.55
C HIS A 240 -1.36 -5.06 -14.75
N GLN A 241 -1.74 -4.04 -14.01
CA GLN A 241 -3.08 -3.46 -14.11
C GLN A 241 -3.22 -2.58 -15.37
N SER A 242 -2.20 -1.86 -15.79
CA SER A 242 -2.24 -1.06 -17.02
C SER A 242 -2.30 -1.91 -18.29
N SER A 243 -1.67 -3.08 -18.29
CA SER A 243 -1.61 -4.01 -19.42
C SER A 243 -2.62 -5.15 -19.36
N ASP A 244 -3.46 -5.22 -18.33
CA ASP A 244 -4.36 -6.35 -18.05
C ASP A 244 -3.60 -7.69 -17.98
N PHE A 245 -2.44 -7.68 -17.35
CA PHE A 245 -1.51 -8.82 -17.23
C PHE A 245 -0.96 -9.33 -18.57
N SER A 246 -1.06 -8.56 -19.65
CA SER A 246 -0.48 -8.93 -20.96
C SER A 246 1.00 -8.59 -21.05
N SER A 247 1.51 -7.70 -20.19
CA SER A 247 2.92 -7.28 -20.13
C SER A 247 3.49 -7.52 -18.73
N GLY A 248 4.75 -7.93 -18.67
CA GLY A 248 5.55 -7.97 -17.46
C GLY A 248 6.49 -6.78 -17.36
N PHE A 249 7.36 -6.81 -16.36
CA PHE A 249 8.39 -5.80 -16.19
C PHE A 249 9.38 -5.81 -17.37
N ASP A 250 9.65 -4.63 -17.91
CA ASP A 250 10.65 -4.49 -19.00
C ASP A 250 12.07 -4.42 -18.43
N TYR A 251 12.81 -5.50 -18.57
CA TYR A 251 14.20 -5.62 -18.12
C TYR A 251 15.23 -5.06 -19.13
N SER A 252 14.80 -4.56 -20.28
CA SER A 252 15.72 -4.16 -21.37
C SER A 252 16.69 -3.04 -20.98
N GLN A 253 16.32 -2.17 -20.05
CA GLN A 253 17.22 -1.14 -19.52
C GLN A 253 18.21 -1.73 -18.51
N TYR A 254 17.79 -2.73 -17.74
CA TYR A 254 18.65 -3.42 -16.78
C TYR A 254 19.71 -4.26 -17.48
N GLU A 255 19.38 -4.90 -18.61
CA GLU A 255 20.31 -5.70 -19.42
C GLU A 255 21.47 -4.87 -20.00
N LYS A 256 21.30 -3.56 -20.15
CA LYS A 256 22.29 -2.63 -20.69
C LYS A 256 23.21 -2.03 -19.63
N ASP A 257 22.91 -2.24 -18.37
CA ASP A 257 23.65 -1.70 -17.23
C ASP A 257 24.33 -2.85 -16.47
N ASP A 258 25.67 -2.87 -16.45
CA ASP A 258 26.47 -3.93 -15.84
C ASP A 258 26.19 -4.15 -14.34
N PHE A 259 25.61 -3.17 -13.67
CA PHE A 259 25.25 -3.26 -12.28
C PHE A 259 23.79 -3.71 -12.10
N LEU A 260 22.85 -3.09 -12.81
CA LEU A 260 21.43 -3.42 -12.70
C LEU A 260 21.13 -4.82 -13.20
N CYS A 261 21.86 -5.33 -14.21
CA CYS A 261 21.65 -6.68 -14.74
C CYS A 261 21.83 -7.78 -13.70
N LEU A 262 22.60 -7.54 -12.64
CA LEU A 262 22.79 -8.47 -11.52
C LEU A 262 21.49 -8.73 -10.72
N TYR A 263 20.54 -7.81 -10.78
CA TYR A 263 19.27 -7.90 -10.06
C TYR A 263 18.17 -8.64 -10.84
N ILE A 264 18.32 -8.76 -12.18
CA ILE A 264 17.31 -9.37 -13.06
C ILE A 264 16.84 -10.74 -12.56
N PRO A 265 17.74 -11.70 -12.22
CA PRO A 265 17.30 -13.04 -11.85
C PRO A 265 16.39 -13.05 -10.63
N ILE A 266 16.68 -12.21 -9.62
CA ILE A 266 15.91 -12.19 -8.38
C ILE A 266 14.61 -11.42 -8.54
N LEU A 267 14.61 -10.32 -9.28
CA LEU A 267 13.40 -9.54 -9.57
C LEU A 267 12.43 -10.34 -10.46
N ALA A 268 12.92 -11.05 -11.47
CA ALA A 268 12.09 -11.90 -12.32
C ALA A 268 11.44 -13.06 -11.55
N ARG A 269 12.15 -13.65 -10.58
CA ARG A 269 11.55 -14.63 -9.66
C ARG A 269 10.46 -13.98 -8.79
N ALA A 270 10.71 -12.78 -8.26
CA ALA A 270 9.75 -12.06 -7.44
C ALA A 270 8.47 -11.74 -8.23
N GLU A 271 8.59 -11.25 -9.47
CA GLU A 271 7.46 -11.01 -10.37
C GLU A 271 6.65 -12.30 -10.60
N SER A 272 7.32 -13.39 -10.95
CA SER A 272 6.68 -14.68 -11.18
C SER A 272 5.94 -15.20 -9.95
N ALA A 273 6.54 -15.08 -8.76
CA ALA A 273 5.93 -15.47 -7.50
C ALA A 273 4.68 -14.64 -7.20
N ILE A 274 4.75 -13.32 -7.36
CA ILE A 274 3.64 -12.41 -7.14
C ILE A 274 2.49 -12.69 -8.13
N ILE A 275 2.77 -12.92 -9.41
CA ILE A 275 1.74 -13.27 -10.40
C ILE A 275 1.03 -14.57 -10.01
N ASN A 276 1.77 -15.59 -9.57
CA ASN A 276 1.20 -16.87 -9.15
C ASN A 276 0.32 -16.70 -7.91
N LEU A 277 0.77 -15.91 -6.94
CA LEU A 277 -0.02 -15.54 -5.77
C LEU A 277 -1.31 -14.84 -6.17
N TYR A 278 -1.24 -13.84 -7.03
CA TYR A 278 -2.41 -13.08 -7.49
C TYR A 278 -3.43 -13.98 -8.20
N ARG A 279 -2.98 -14.89 -9.05
CA ARG A 279 -3.86 -15.84 -9.77
C ARG A 279 -4.56 -16.84 -8.86
N SER A 280 -3.94 -17.21 -7.75
CA SER A 280 -4.50 -18.15 -6.77
C SER A 280 -5.37 -17.47 -5.71
N TYR A 281 -5.15 -16.17 -5.46
CA TYR A 281 -5.86 -15.40 -4.45
C TYR A 281 -7.33 -15.14 -4.83
N PRO A 282 -8.31 -15.22 -3.94
CA PRO A 282 -8.21 -15.48 -2.50
C PRO A 282 -8.37 -16.96 -2.09
N ARG A 283 -8.08 -17.92 -2.94
CA ARG A 283 -8.23 -19.37 -2.67
C ARG A 283 -7.04 -19.97 -1.93
N TRP A 284 -6.33 -19.15 -1.15
CA TRP A 284 -5.26 -19.66 -0.30
C TRP A 284 -5.83 -20.44 0.88
N GLU A 285 -5.10 -21.47 1.31
CA GLU A 285 -5.47 -22.31 2.46
C GLU A 285 -4.63 -21.97 3.69
N SER A 286 -3.45 -21.39 3.50
CA SER A 286 -2.52 -21.02 4.56
C SER A 286 -1.53 -19.98 4.08
N TYR A 287 -0.69 -19.46 5.00
CA TYR A 287 0.43 -18.56 4.64
C TYR A 287 1.60 -19.28 3.94
N GLU A 288 1.55 -20.61 3.78
CA GLU A 288 2.57 -21.35 3.03
C GLU A 288 2.63 -20.96 1.55
N GLN A 289 1.55 -20.42 0.99
CA GLN A 289 1.57 -19.83 -0.36
C GLN A 289 2.60 -18.72 -0.49
N LEU A 290 2.95 -18.01 0.59
CA LEU A 290 3.97 -16.97 0.61
C LEU A 290 5.41 -17.48 0.72
N ASN A 291 5.64 -18.79 0.85
CA ASN A 291 6.97 -19.37 1.06
C ASN A 291 7.96 -19.01 -0.06
N GLU A 292 7.50 -18.91 -1.32
CA GLU A 292 8.41 -18.50 -2.41
C GLU A 292 8.86 -17.05 -2.27
N LEU A 293 7.99 -16.11 -1.89
CA LEU A 293 8.41 -14.74 -1.57
C LEU A 293 9.36 -14.69 -0.38
N SER A 294 9.12 -15.50 0.64
CA SER A 294 10.01 -15.64 1.79
C SER A 294 11.40 -16.11 1.37
N ASN A 295 11.47 -17.12 0.51
CA ASN A 295 12.74 -17.64 -0.02
C ASN A 295 13.47 -16.62 -0.89
N ILE A 296 12.75 -15.89 -1.75
CA ILE A 296 13.30 -14.81 -2.56
C ILE A 296 13.90 -13.73 -1.68
N PHE A 297 13.23 -13.34 -0.60
CA PHE A 297 13.77 -12.37 0.34
C PHE A 297 15.09 -12.87 0.97
N LYS A 298 15.15 -14.12 1.45
CA LYS A 298 16.37 -14.72 1.99
C LYS A 298 17.51 -14.77 0.98
N ASP A 299 17.22 -15.19 -0.24
CA ASP A 299 18.21 -15.25 -1.32
C ASP A 299 18.73 -13.86 -1.66
N PHE A 300 17.85 -12.84 -1.66
CA PHE A 300 18.24 -11.45 -1.94
C PHE A 300 19.11 -10.86 -0.81
N VAL A 301 18.79 -11.15 0.44
CA VAL A 301 19.65 -10.77 1.57
C VAL A 301 21.04 -11.38 1.41
N THR A 302 21.11 -12.66 1.05
CA THR A 302 22.37 -13.36 0.81
C THR A 302 23.15 -12.75 -0.36
N PHE A 303 22.46 -12.43 -1.46
CA PHE A 303 23.04 -11.77 -2.63
C PHE A 303 23.64 -10.40 -2.26
N GLU A 304 22.87 -9.54 -1.59
CA GLU A 304 23.32 -8.21 -1.18
C GLU A 304 24.50 -8.28 -0.18
N TYR A 305 24.47 -9.22 0.76
CA TYR A 305 25.57 -9.44 1.70
C TYR A 305 26.87 -9.83 0.99
N ASN A 306 26.79 -10.75 0.03
CA ASN A 306 27.98 -11.19 -0.71
C ASN A 306 28.54 -10.10 -1.65
N ARG A 307 27.68 -9.24 -2.15
CA ARG A 307 28.07 -8.12 -3.00
C ARG A 307 28.80 -6.99 -2.25
N GLN A 308 28.58 -6.88 -0.93
CA GLN A 308 29.23 -5.87 -0.07
C GLN A 308 30.63 -6.30 0.42
N LYS A 309 31.02 -7.55 0.24
CA LYS A 309 32.36 -8.08 0.55
C LYS A 309 33.33 -7.84 -0.60
#